data_083e0b079105996df8f7f7e992a15f43
#
_entry.id   083e0b079105996df8f7f7e992a15f43
#
_cell.length_a   1.000
_cell.length_b   1.000
_cell.length_c   1.000
_cell.angle_alpha   90.00
_cell.angle_beta   90.00
_cell.angle_gamma   90.00
#
_symmetry.space_group_name_H-M   'P 1'
#
loop_
_entity.id
_entity.type
_entity.pdbx_description
1 polymer ?
#
loop_
_entity_poly.entity_id
_entity_poly.type
_entity_poly.pdbx_seq_one_letter_code
_entity_poly.pdbx_strand_id
1 'polypeptide(L)'
;MRLKDEFGALLLVDEAHGFGVLGEHGAGLAEELGVSSRIDFQMGTLSKAAGVSGGYVACSRAWADVMINSARSLIYSTAPPPALAAAALAAVEVIRSAEGQELRRHVSVLADALSSALGMPGRPVSSIFPVVMGENDAALAAAGTLLERGFLAPAIRYPTVPRGTARLRVTVTAAHRTVQIGRLGKALAELLHG
;
A
#
# COMPACT_ATOMS: atom_id res chain seq x y z
N MET A 1 9.58 -16.60 3.68
CA MET A 1 10.84 -17.08 4.32
C MET A 1 11.10 -18.56 4.02
N ARG A 2 10.14 -19.49 4.27
CA ARG A 2 10.35 -20.95 4.08
C ARG A 2 10.93 -21.31 2.69
N LEU A 3 10.37 -20.80 1.61
CA LEU A 3 10.87 -21.07 0.25
C LEU A 3 12.30 -20.52 0.02
N LYS A 4 12.60 -19.33 0.57
CA LYS A 4 13.95 -18.77 0.50
C LYS A 4 14.96 -19.70 1.15
N ASP A 5 14.63 -20.21 2.34
CA ASP A 5 15.54 -21.11 3.08
C ASP A 5 15.68 -22.47 2.39
N GLU A 6 14.58 -23.03 1.92
CA GLU A 6 14.52 -24.35 1.29
C GLU A 6 15.32 -24.40 -0.04
N PHE A 7 15.25 -23.33 -0.84
CA PHE A 7 15.87 -23.28 -2.17
C PHE A 7 17.11 -22.40 -2.26
N GLY A 8 17.55 -21.79 -1.17
CA GLY A 8 18.67 -20.82 -1.19
C GLY A 8 18.38 -19.63 -2.10
N ALA A 9 17.11 -19.27 -2.28
CA ALA A 9 16.70 -18.25 -3.22
C ALA A 9 16.90 -16.84 -2.67
N LEU A 10 17.08 -15.86 -3.56
CA LEU A 10 17.01 -14.45 -3.22
C LEU A 10 15.55 -14.02 -3.08
N LEU A 11 15.27 -13.18 -2.09
CA LEU A 11 13.93 -12.64 -1.84
C LEU A 11 13.92 -11.13 -2.06
N LEU A 12 13.09 -10.70 -3.00
CA LEU A 12 12.71 -9.30 -3.17
C LEU A 12 11.30 -9.11 -2.62
N VAL A 13 11.11 -8.11 -1.77
CA VAL A 13 9.79 -7.69 -1.25
C VAL A 13 9.48 -6.30 -1.75
N ASP A 14 8.28 -6.15 -2.35
CA ASP A 14 7.74 -4.86 -2.76
C ASP A 14 6.92 -4.26 -1.61
N GLU A 15 7.49 -3.26 -0.94
CA GLU A 15 6.88 -2.49 0.14
C GLU A 15 6.16 -1.22 -0.34
N ALA A 16 5.86 -1.10 -1.64
CA ALA A 16 5.25 0.11 -2.18
C ALA A 16 3.93 0.52 -1.49
N HIS A 17 3.24 -0.42 -0.86
CA HIS A 17 2.04 -0.18 -0.06
C HIS A 17 2.23 -0.43 1.45
N GLY A 18 3.37 -0.99 1.85
CA GLY A 18 3.74 -1.22 3.25
C GLY A 18 4.50 -0.03 3.85
N PHE A 19 5.45 0.53 3.07
CA PHE A 19 6.23 1.68 3.48
C PHE A 19 5.36 2.87 3.91
N GLY A 20 5.65 3.42 5.09
CA GLY A 20 4.89 4.50 5.72
C GLY A 20 3.56 4.09 6.36
N VAL A 21 3.13 2.81 6.19
CA VAL A 21 1.81 2.32 6.66
C VAL A 21 1.95 1.21 7.69
N LEU A 22 2.89 0.30 7.51
CA LEU A 22 3.11 -0.88 8.34
C LEU A 22 4.45 -0.79 9.06
N GLY A 23 4.56 -1.50 10.19
CA GLY A 23 5.75 -1.53 11.03
C GLY A 23 5.80 -0.37 12.04
N GLU A 24 6.55 -0.57 13.12
CA GLU A 24 6.67 0.40 14.22
C GLU A 24 7.23 1.75 13.75
N HIS A 25 8.24 1.72 12.87
CA HIS A 25 8.88 2.92 12.30
C HIS A 25 8.39 3.24 10.89
N GLY A 26 7.42 2.47 10.35
CA GLY A 26 6.89 2.65 9.01
C GLY A 26 7.77 2.08 7.90
N ALA A 27 8.64 1.11 8.21
CA ALA A 27 9.51 0.51 7.19
C ALA A 27 8.81 -0.57 6.35
N GLY A 28 7.58 -0.96 6.71
CA GLY A 28 6.77 -1.87 5.91
C GLY A 28 6.47 -3.20 6.61
N LEU A 29 5.91 -4.14 5.84
CA LEU A 29 5.50 -5.46 6.32
C LEU A 29 6.69 -6.29 6.83
N ALA A 30 7.83 -6.14 6.22
CA ALA A 30 9.05 -6.85 6.65
C ALA A 30 9.45 -6.47 8.09
N GLU A 31 9.32 -5.19 8.45
CA GLU A 31 9.53 -4.71 9.82
C GLU A 31 8.46 -5.27 10.76
N GLU A 32 7.19 -5.17 10.39
CA GLU A 32 6.07 -5.65 11.22
C GLU A 32 6.19 -7.14 11.55
N LEU A 33 6.71 -7.94 10.63
CA LEU A 33 6.95 -9.37 10.81
C LEU A 33 8.32 -9.71 11.43
N GLY A 34 9.17 -8.72 11.71
CA GLY A 34 10.49 -8.92 12.29
C GLY A 34 11.48 -9.69 11.38
N VAL A 35 11.28 -9.62 10.05
CA VAL A 35 12.08 -10.39 9.08
C VAL A 35 12.95 -9.54 8.16
N SER A 36 13.04 -8.23 8.37
CA SER A 36 13.76 -7.28 7.50
C SER A 36 15.23 -7.71 7.25
N SER A 37 15.94 -8.21 8.26
CA SER A 37 17.33 -8.64 8.13
C SER A 37 17.53 -9.89 7.26
N ARG A 38 16.47 -10.60 6.94
CA ARG A 38 16.48 -11.83 6.13
C ARG A 38 16.07 -11.62 4.68
N ILE A 39 15.69 -10.38 4.30
CA ILE A 39 15.26 -10.01 2.96
C ILE A 39 16.48 -9.45 2.22
N ASP A 40 16.71 -9.92 0.99
CA ASP A 40 17.87 -9.51 0.20
C ASP A 40 17.65 -8.15 -0.45
N PHE A 41 16.42 -7.88 -0.91
CA PHE A 41 16.04 -6.63 -1.55
C PHE A 41 14.68 -6.17 -1.03
N GLN A 42 14.62 -5.00 -0.41
CA GLN A 42 13.36 -4.32 -0.07
C GLN A 42 13.17 -3.15 -1.01
N MET A 43 12.16 -3.23 -1.86
CA MET A 43 11.81 -2.17 -2.81
C MET A 43 10.63 -1.39 -2.28
N GLY A 44 10.66 -0.09 -2.46
CA GLY A 44 9.53 0.78 -2.14
C GLY A 44 9.42 1.95 -3.09
N THR A 45 8.29 2.64 -3.02
CA THR A 45 8.04 3.89 -3.76
C THR A 45 7.84 5.04 -2.80
N LEU A 46 8.33 6.20 -3.18
CA LEU A 46 8.12 7.44 -2.45
C LEU A 46 6.82 8.15 -2.89
N SER A 47 6.18 7.68 -3.98
CA SER A 47 5.02 8.35 -4.57
C SER A 47 3.68 8.07 -3.88
N LYS A 48 3.66 7.26 -2.83
CA LYS A 48 2.46 6.94 -2.05
C LYS A 48 2.52 7.59 -0.68
N ALA A 49 2.94 6.90 0.35
CA ALA A 49 2.94 7.44 1.72
C ALA A 49 3.85 8.67 1.89
N ALA A 50 5.00 8.71 1.22
CA ALA A 50 5.89 9.87 1.28
C ALA A 50 5.47 11.04 0.37
N GLY A 51 4.53 10.84 -0.57
CA GLY A 51 3.98 11.91 -1.41
C GLY A 51 4.97 12.56 -2.38
N VAL A 52 6.09 11.90 -2.70
CA VAL A 52 7.17 12.43 -3.55
C VAL A 52 7.47 11.44 -4.66
N SER A 53 7.75 11.93 -5.88
CA SER A 53 8.17 11.07 -6.97
C SER A 53 9.48 10.36 -6.65
N GLY A 54 9.58 9.07 -7.00
CA GLY A 54 10.77 8.26 -6.85
C GLY A 54 10.51 6.88 -6.27
N GLY A 55 11.55 6.09 -6.21
CA GLY A 55 11.58 4.77 -5.60
C GLY A 55 12.96 4.41 -5.11
N TYR A 56 13.06 3.35 -4.35
CA TYR A 56 14.32 2.87 -3.79
C TYR A 56 14.37 1.35 -3.75
N VAL A 57 15.57 0.82 -3.71
CA VAL A 57 15.85 -0.56 -3.33
C VAL A 57 16.85 -0.53 -2.17
N ALA A 58 16.46 -1.07 -1.03
CA ALA A 58 17.34 -1.27 0.11
C ALA A 58 17.87 -2.71 0.08
N CYS A 59 19.20 -2.87 0.15
CA CYS A 59 19.87 -4.15 0.08
C CYS A 59 21.27 -4.06 0.75
N SER A 60 22.02 -5.15 0.75
CA SER A 60 23.42 -5.13 1.20
C SER A 60 24.29 -4.25 0.31
N ARG A 61 25.41 -3.74 0.84
CA ARG A 61 26.38 -2.93 0.09
C ARG A 61 26.88 -3.64 -1.16
N ALA A 62 27.18 -4.93 -1.08
CA ALA A 62 27.64 -5.71 -2.22
C ALA A 62 26.60 -5.74 -3.35
N TRP A 63 25.31 -5.91 -3.02
CA TRP A 63 24.23 -5.84 -4.02
C TRP A 63 24.03 -4.44 -4.58
N ALA A 64 24.17 -3.40 -3.76
CA ALA A 64 24.10 -2.02 -4.25
C ALA A 64 25.22 -1.74 -5.27
N ASP A 65 26.45 -2.19 -5.00
CA ASP A 65 27.59 -2.03 -5.91
C ASP A 65 27.36 -2.79 -7.23
N VAL A 66 26.77 -4.00 -7.20
CA VAL A 66 26.37 -4.74 -8.39
C VAL A 66 25.32 -3.96 -9.20
N MET A 67 24.29 -3.44 -8.55
CA MET A 67 23.23 -2.68 -9.25
C MET A 67 23.75 -1.39 -9.87
N ILE A 68 24.58 -0.63 -9.18
CA ILE A 68 25.18 0.60 -9.71
C ILE A 68 26.00 0.33 -10.98
N ASN A 69 26.65 -0.83 -11.06
CA ASN A 69 27.52 -1.19 -12.20
C ASN A 69 26.81 -2.00 -13.30
N SER A 70 25.62 -2.55 -13.04
CA SER A 70 24.99 -3.51 -13.95
C SER A 70 23.52 -3.21 -14.29
N ALA A 71 22.80 -2.47 -13.43
CA ALA A 71 21.39 -2.19 -13.66
C ALA A 71 21.21 -1.10 -14.72
N ARG A 72 20.94 -1.50 -15.96
CA ARG A 72 20.81 -0.58 -17.10
C ARG A 72 19.75 0.51 -16.85
N SER A 73 18.64 0.18 -16.21
CA SER A 73 17.58 1.13 -15.87
C SER A 73 18.03 2.22 -14.87
N LEU A 74 19.01 1.93 -14.03
CA LEU A 74 19.62 2.91 -13.13
C LEU A 74 20.70 3.73 -13.86
N ILE A 75 21.61 3.05 -14.57
CA ILE A 75 22.77 3.67 -15.26
C ILE A 75 22.33 4.71 -16.28
N TYR A 76 21.29 4.39 -17.06
CA TYR A 76 20.81 5.24 -18.16
C TYR A 76 19.60 6.11 -17.80
N SER A 77 19.31 6.27 -16.51
CA SER A 77 18.28 7.20 -16.06
C SER A 77 18.87 8.56 -15.65
N THR A 78 18.08 9.61 -15.86
CA THR A 78 18.46 10.96 -15.42
C THR A 78 18.27 11.06 -13.89
N ALA A 79 19.21 11.67 -13.21
CA ALA A 79 19.13 11.92 -11.77
C ALA A 79 17.91 12.80 -11.44
N PRO A 80 17.18 12.48 -10.33
CA PRO A 80 16.08 13.32 -9.88
C PRO A 80 16.57 14.69 -9.41
N PRO A 81 15.75 15.74 -9.52
CA PRO A 81 16.10 17.06 -8.99
C PRO A 81 16.38 17.01 -7.48
N PRO A 82 17.36 17.78 -6.97
CA PRO A 82 17.67 17.81 -5.52
C PRO A 82 16.48 18.16 -4.62
N ALA A 83 15.54 18.98 -5.11
CA ALA A 83 14.31 19.30 -4.39
C ALA A 83 13.45 18.07 -4.05
N LEU A 84 13.41 17.07 -4.94
CA LEU A 84 12.70 15.80 -4.66
C LEU A 84 13.41 14.99 -3.56
N ALA A 85 14.75 14.99 -3.56
CA ALA A 85 15.51 14.33 -2.49
C ALA A 85 15.28 14.99 -1.14
N ALA A 86 15.26 16.33 -1.08
CA ALA A 86 14.96 17.08 0.13
C ALA A 86 13.53 16.81 0.64
N ALA A 87 12.55 16.81 -0.26
CA ALA A 87 11.17 16.50 0.09
C ALA A 87 11.02 15.05 0.58
N ALA A 88 11.73 14.09 -0.05
CA ALA A 88 11.75 12.70 0.37
C ALA A 88 12.35 12.52 1.77
N LEU A 89 13.45 13.24 2.05
CA LEU A 89 14.07 13.23 3.37
C LEU A 89 13.10 13.72 4.45
N ALA A 90 12.48 14.89 4.24
CA ALA A 90 11.48 15.43 5.16
C ALA A 90 10.31 14.47 5.39
N ALA A 91 9.80 13.84 4.32
CA ALA A 91 8.73 12.85 4.43
C ALA A 91 9.15 11.61 5.23
N VAL A 92 10.36 11.11 5.04
CA VAL A 92 10.91 9.98 5.82
C VAL A 92 11.08 10.36 7.30
N GLU A 93 11.51 11.58 7.59
CA GLU A 93 11.61 12.09 8.97
C GLU A 93 10.24 12.12 9.65
N VAL A 94 9.18 12.59 8.97
CA VAL A 94 7.80 12.53 9.48
C VAL A 94 7.36 11.09 9.69
N ILE A 95 7.56 10.20 8.70
CA ILE A 95 7.18 8.78 8.82
C ILE A 95 7.82 8.13 10.05
N ARG A 96 9.07 8.44 10.37
CA ARG A 96 9.81 7.87 11.51
C ARG A 96 9.51 8.54 12.84
N SER A 97 8.86 9.69 12.85
CA SER A 97 8.58 10.47 14.05
C SER A 97 7.39 9.92 14.85
N ALA A 98 7.17 10.49 16.04
CA ALA A 98 5.98 10.22 16.84
C ALA A 98 4.68 10.61 16.12
N GLU A 99 4.71 11.68 15.31
CA GLU A 99 3.59 12.06 14.45
C GLU A 99 3.26 10.96 13.43
N GLY A 100 4.28 10.42 12.75
CA GLY A 100 4.10 9.31 11.80
C GLY A 100 3.55 8.05 12.47
N GLN A 101 3.97 7.75 13.69
CA GLN A 101 3.44 6.64 14.47
C GLN A 101 1.95 6.84 14.78
N GLU A 102 1.55 8.04 15.17
CA GLU A 102 0.13 8.37 15.44
C GLU A 102 -0.72 8.29 14.16
N LEU A 103 -0.20 8.76 13.01
CA LEU A 103 -0.88 8.64 11.71
C LEU A 103 -1.09 7.17 11.33
N ARG A 104 -0.08 6.30 11.51
CA ARG A 104 -0.22 4.85 11.26
C ARG A 104 -1.24 4.21 12.18
N ARG A 105 -1.22 4.55 13.48
CA ARG A 105 -2.20 4.07 14.44
C ARG A 105 -3.62 4.49 14.03
N HIS A 106 -3.80 5.73 13.61
CA HIS A 106 -5.09 6.22 13.13
C HIS A 106 -5.58 5.46 11.90
N VAL A 107 -4.73 5.25 10.90
CA VAL A 107 -5.06 4.43 9.71
C VAL A 107 -5.48 3.01 10.12
N SER A 108 -4.77 2.38 11.06
CA SER A 108 -5.13 1.06 11.56
C SER A 108 -6.53 1.04 12.19
N VAL A 109 -6.86 2.01 13.04
CA VAL A 109 -8.19 2.13 13.66
C VAL A 109 -9.29 2.29 12.60
N LEU A 110 -9.06 3.13 11.58
CA LEU A 110 -10.01 3.32 10.49
C LEU A 110 -10.16 2.06 9.63
N ALA A 111 -9.06 1.35 9.38
CA ALA A 111 -9.05 0.09 8.63
C ALA A 111 -9.82 -1.01 9.38
N ASP A 112 -9.61 -1.14 10.70
CA ASP A 112 -10.35 -2.08 11.55
C ASP A 112 -11.86 -1.77 11.56
N ALA A 113 -12.23 -0.50 11.62
CA ALA A 113 -13.63 -0.06 11.56
C ALA A 113 -14.28 -0.42 10.23
N LEU A 114 -13.59 -0.21 9.09
CA LEU A 114 -14.10 -0.57 7.76
C LEU A 114 -14.20 -2.08 7.60
N SER A 115 -13.18 -2.83 8.04
CA SER A 115 -13.17 -4.30 8.01
C SER A 115 -14.38 -4.87 8.77
N SER A 116 -14.65 -4.34 9.96
CA SER A 116 -15.79 -4.74 10.77
C SER A 116 -17.12 -4.44 10.08
N ALA A 117 -17.25 -3.25 9.46
CA ALA A 117 -18.46 -2.85 8.73
C ALA A 117 -18.72 -3.72 7.49
N LEU A 118 -17.67 -4.29 6.89
CA LEU A 118 -17.75 -5.18 5.73
C LEU A 118 -17.89 -6.67 6.13
N GLY A 119 -17.90 -7.01 7.41
CA GLY A 119 -17.91 -8.38 7.89
C GLY A 119 -16.69 -9.20 7.45
N MET A 120 -15.57 -8.53 7.17
CA MET A 120 -14.33 -9.21 6.75
C MET A 120 -13.66 -9.85 7.96
N PRO A 121 -13.28 -11.14 7.87
CA PRO A 121 -12.62 -11.82 8.98
C PRO A 121 -11.17 -11.32 9.16
N GLY A 122 -10.79 -11.09 10.39
CA GLY A 122 -9.42 -10.75 10.78
C GLY A 122 -9.06 -9.27 10.60
N ARG A 123 -7.86 -8.92 11.11
CA ARG A 123 -7.31 -7.57 10.96
C ARG A 123 -6.81 -7.37 9.53
N PRO A 124 -7.16 -6.26 8.86
CA PRO A 124 -6.62 -5.98 7.54
C PRO A 124 -5.10 -5.76 7.61
N VAL A 125 -4.39 -6.41 6.70
CA VAL A 125 -2.91 -6.28 6.58
C VAL A 125 -2.52 -4.97 5.91
N SER A 126 -3.49 -4.22 5.36
CA SER A 126 -3.24 -3.03 4.54
C SER A 126 -4.37 -2.02 4.71
N SER A 127 -4.09 -0.78 4.35
CA SER A 127 -5.10 0.29 4.20
C SER A 127 -5.95 0.16 2.92
N ILE A 128 -5.75 -0.90 2.12
CA ILE A 128 -6.45 -1.13 0.85
C ILE A 128 -7.37 -2.33 0.99
N PHE A 129 -8.64 -2.13 0.67
CA PHE A 129 -9.70 -3.14 0.75
C PHE A 129 -10.21 -3.48 -0.66
N PRO A 130 -9.96 -4.68 -1.16
CA PRO A 130 -10.57 -5.16 -2.40
C PRO A 130 -11.99 -5.67 -2.12
N VAL A 131 -13.00 -4.93 -2.54
CA VAL A 131 -14.41 -5.35 -2.44
C VAL A 131 -14.80 -6.00 -3.77
N VAL A 132 -14.82 -7.32 -3.81
CA VAL A 132 -15.05 -8.10 -5.05
C VAL A 132 -16.52 -7.99 -5.47
N MET A 133 -16.73 -7.57 -6.73
CA MET A 133 -18.05 -7.41 -7.36
C MET A 133 -18.31 -8.48 -8.44
N GLY A 134 -17.29 -9.24 -8.86
CA GLY A 134 -17.36 -10.25 -9.89
C GLY A 134 -17.19 -9.68 -11.30
N GLU A 135 -18.26 -9.19 -11.91
CA GLU A 135 -18.23 -8.72 -13.29
C GLU A 135 -17.81 -7.25 -13.42
N ASN A 136 -17.27 -6.91 -14.61
CA ASN A 136 -16.80 -5.55 -14.90
C ASN A 136 -17.92 -4.50 -14.74
N ASP A 137 -19.09 -4.78 -15.28
CA ASP A 137 -20.22 -3.85 -15.29
C ASP A 137 -20.77 -3.66 -13.86
N ALA A 138 -20.80 -4.71 -13.05
CA ALA A 138 -21.17 -4.61 -11.64
C ALA A 138 -20.20 -3.71 -10.85
N ALA A 139 -18.90 -3.85 -11.08
CA ALA A 139 -17.91 -3.02 -10.43
C ALA A 139 -18.00 -1.54 -10.87
N LEU A 140 -18.29 -1.29 -12.16
CA LEU A 140 -18.47 0.06 -12.68
C LEU A 140 -19.75 0.72 -12.12
N ALA A 141 -20.87 0.00 -12.08
CA ALA A 141 -22.13 0.48 -11.53
C ALA A 141 -21.97 0.81 -10.03
N ALA A 142 -21.33 -0.08 -9.27
CA ALA A 142 -21.05 0.15 -7.85
C ALA A 142 -20.16 1.37 -7.62
N ALA A 143 -19.10 1.55 -8.43
CA ALA A 143 -18.25 2.73 -8.36
C ALA A 143 -19.02 4.03 -8.66
N GLY A 144 -19.90 4.03 -9.66
CA GLY A 144 -20.78 5.14 -10.00
C GLY A 144 -21.72 5.50 -8.84
N THR A 145 -22.42 4.51 -8.29
CA THR A 145 -23.32 4.70 -7.13
C THR A 145 -22.58 5.27 -5.91
N LEU A 146 -21.37 4.80 -5.63
CA LEU A 146 -20.57 5.36 -4.54
C LEU A 146 -20.13 6.80 -4.81
N LEU A 147 -19.79 7.12 -6.05
CA LEU A 147 -19.40 8.47 -6.44
C LEU A 147 -20.57 9.47 -6.27
N GLU A 148 -21.79 9.11 -6.66
CA GLU A 148 -23.00 9.89 -6.43
C GLU A 148 -23.27 10.13 -4.93
N ARG A 149 -22.86 9.20 -4.07
CA ARG A 149 -22.92 9.32 -2.60
C ARG A 149 -21.71 10.06 -1.99
N GLY A 150 -20.80 10.57 -2.83
CA GLY A 150 -19.60 11.33 -2.41
C GLY A 150 -18.42 10.48 -2.01
N PHE A 151 -18.34 9.21 -2.45
CA PHE A 151 -17.21 8.31 -2.18
C PHE A 151 -16.50 7.94 -3.48
N LEU A 152 -15.19 8.21 -3.54
CA LEU A 152 -14.33 7.79 -4.65
C LEU A 152 -13.73 6.41 -4.35
N ALA A 153 -14.28 5.37 -4.95
CA ALA A 153 -13.80 3.99 -4.88
C ALA A 153 -13.69 3.43 -6.31
N PRO A 154 -12.52 3.50 -6.95
CA PRO A 154 -12.37 3.11 -8.35
C PRO A 154 -12.57 1.61 -8.56
N ALA A 155 -13.21 1.26 -9.69
CA ALA A 155 -13.36 -0.12 -10.14
C ALA A 155 -12.05 -0.62 -10.78
N ILE A 156 -11.52 -1.72 -10.27
CA ILE A 156 -10.42 -2.49 -10.86
C ILE A 156 -11.02 -3.71 -11.54
N ARG A 157 -10.74 -3.88 -12.83
CA ARG A 157 -11.42 -4.85 -13.69
C ARG A 157 -10.46 -5.49 -14.67
N TYR A 158 -10.92 -6.49 -15.42
CA TYR A 158 -10.15 -7.05 -16.52
C TYR A 158 -9.74 -5.94 -17.52
N PRO A 159 -8.48 -5.93 -18.01
CA PRO A 159 -7.45 -6.96 -17.87
C PRO A 159 -6.54 -6.81 -16.63
N THR A 160 -6.72 -5.80 -15.78
CA THR A 160 -5.87 -5.58 -14.58
C THR A 160 -6.02 -6.71 -13.56
N VAL A 161 -7.20 -7.30 -13.50
CA VAL A 161 -7.51 -8.48 -12.67
C VAL A 161 -8.13 -9.56 -13.54
N PRO A 162 -8.10 -10.85 -13.14
CA PRO A 162 -8.74 -11.92 -13.88
C PRO A 162 -10.25 -11.69 -14.11
N ARG A 163 -10.82 -12.28 -15.17
CA ARG A 163 -12.27 -12.26 -15.44
C ARG A 163 -13.05 -12.83 -14.24
N GLY A 164 -14.21 -12.27 -13.96
CA GLY A 164 -15.05 -12.68 -12.83
C GLY A 164 -14.52 -12.23 -11.45
N THR A 165 -13.48 -11.39 -11.41
CA THR A 165 -12.87 -10.89 -10.16
C THR A 165 -12.75 -9.38 -10.09
N ALA A 166 -13.55 -8.67 -10.90
CA ALA A 166 -13.63 -7.21 -10.84
C ALA A 166 -14.04 -6.75 -9.44
N ARG A 167 -13.47 -5.66 -8.98
CA ARG A 167 -13.59 -5.20 -7.60
C ARG A 167 -13.54 -3.69 -7.48
N LEU A 168 -14.08 -3.15 -6.40
CA LEU A 168 -13.76 -1.82 -5.95
C LEU A 168 -12.44 -1.83 -5.18
N ARG A 169 -11.59 -0.83 -5.42
CA ARG A 169 -10.40 -0.58 -4.61
C ARG A 169 -10.70 0.53 -3.62
N VAL A 170 -11.07 0.16 -2.41
CA VAL A 170 -11.28 1.12 -1.33
C VAL A 170 -9.95 1.34 -0.62
N THR A 171 -9.55 2.60 -0.46
CA THR A 171 -8.29 2.97 0.21
C THR A 171 -8.59 3.89 1.38
N VAL A 172 -8.09 3.54 2.56
CA VAL A 172 -8.15 4.34 3.78
C VAL A 172 -6.85 5.11 3.96
N THR A 173 -6.94 6.37 4.37
CA THR A 173 -5.79 7.23 4.66
C THR A 173 -5.96 7.91 6.00
N ALA A 174 -4.86 8.44 6.56
CA ALA A 174 -4.88 9.19 7.81
C ALA A 174 -5.69 10.51 7.75
N ALA A 175 -5.99 11.00 6.55
CA ALA A 175 -6.85 12.18 6.36
C ALA A 175 -8.35 11.89 6.55
N HIS A 176 -8.76 10.61 6.53
CA HIS A 176 -10.15 10.25 6.75
C HIS A 176 -10.55 10.34 8.23
N ARG A 177 -11.83 10.65 8.47
CA ARG A 177 -12.44 10.67 9.78
C ARG A 177 -13.30 9.41 9.99
N THR A 178 -13.43 8.94 11.21
CA THR A 178 -14.23 7.76 11.58
C THR A 178 -15.67 7.83 11.05
N VAL A 179 -16.31 9.01 11.08
CA VAL A 179 -17.66 9.19 10.53
C VAL A 179 -17.74 8.93 9.02
N GLN A 180 -16.70 9.27 8.27
CA GLN A 180 -16.64 9.01 6.81
C GLN A 180 -16.51 7.50 6.55
N ILE A 181 -15.69 6.80 7.33
CA ILE A 181 -15.53 5.36 7.24
C ILE A 181 -16.84 4.63 7.60
N GLY A 182 -17.54 5.05 8.64
CA GLY A 182 -18.85 4.49 9.01
C GLY A 182 -19.90 4.68 7.90
N ARG A 183 -19.96 5.86 7.28
CA ARG A 183 -20.85 6.13 6.15
C ARG A 183 -20.49 5.29 4.91
N LEU A 184 -19.20 5.15 4.61
CA LEU A 184 -18.73 4.31 3.51
C LEU A 184 -19.06 2.84 3.77
N GLY A 185 -18.78 2.32 4.98
CA GLY A 185 -19.10 0.96 5.36
C GLY A 185 -20.58 0.61 5.16
N LYS A 186 -21.48 1.52 5.58
CA LYS A 186 -22.91 1.37 5.36
C LYS A 186 -23.27 1.35 3.87
N ALA A 187 -22.72 2.27 3.08
CA ALA A 187 -22.98 2.33 1.63
C ALA A 187 -22.49 1.07 0.89
N LEU A 188 -21.34 0.53 1.29
CA LEU A 188 -20.80 -0.73 0.75
C LEU A 188 -21.64 -1.95 1.15
N ALA A 189 -22.08 -2.02 2.41
CA ALA A 189 -22.95 -3.10 2.87
C ALA A 189 -24.28 -3.15 2.11
N GLU A 190 -24.90 -1.98 1.84
CA GLU A 190 -26.09 -1.86 1.00
C GLU A 190 -25.86 -2.36 -0.44
N LEU A 191 -24.69 -2.11 -1.02
CA LEU A 191 -24.33 -2.58 -2.38
C LEU A 191 -24.01 -4.09 -2.45
N LEU A 192 -23.61 -4.69 -1.34
CA LEU A 192 -23.26 -6.11 -1.29
C LEU A 192 -24.43 -7.03 -0.96
N HIS A 193 -25.47 -6.49 -0.32
CA HIS A 193 -26.60 -7.27 0.20
C HIS A 193 -27.99 -6.84 -0.36
N GLY A 194 -28.01 -5.78 -1.17
CA GLY A 194 -29.19 -5.32 -1.91
C GLY A 194 -29.19 -5.88 -3.31
#